data_10cc61f46b40af6c5b2279aac9121e1c
#
_entry.id   10cc61f46b40af6c5b2279aac9121e1c
#
_cell.length_a   1.000
_cell.length_b   1.000
_cell.length_c   1.000
_cell.angle_alpha   90.00
_cell.angle_beta   90.00
_cell.angle_gamma   90.00
#
_symmetry.space_group_name_H-M   'P 1'
#
loop_
_entity.id
_entity.type
_entity.pdbx_description
1 polymer ?
#
loop_
_entity_poly.entity_id
_entity_poly.type
_entity_poly.pdbx_seq_one_letter_code
_entity_poly.pdbx_strand_id
1 'polypeptide(L)'
;MKKTITLLLCTFATSGLMAQGNTSWIAAGIDQAQMRDVPSQSSILRSTDMDYSQGTFIVNEDWYGHQNSTVNFLTQDGEWHYRVFQTENPGHELGCTTQFGTIYGDKFYLVSKQERDPGAKITGSRFAVCDAKTMKVIKEFKYIAQNAEGKSIADGRSYLPVDEHKGYIGTSNGIWIYDSDKMTIGKQIEGSGNPNADGYGELYYAQIGTMVRANDLVFAVHQQYGLLIIDPKTDKIIRTIAAPIEKETVKGQEKEIQRGFGSIVQSKDGTLWISMTQNTAGDGSALEYMLNLNPYTFKVDTVKIPLSETIGVVPNSWYAWTADGFCASAKENKIYWNGQPKEGSWFTGYQICGYDIDKKQFFQLIDLRKLDWDWRLYGTGFRLNPKTDELYTFLYHEFQDPTHMLARINNKGEVVQEYSMIVNYWFPAIPVFPDNAAPVISSDFPSSIVLTEEKPVYKLALGNMVTDEDNMDAAIVKSVSSVTPSSPINAIVRNDSLIISTTSDIKEYQEA
;
A
#
# COMPACT_ATOMS: atom_id res chain seq x y z
N MET A 1 41.61 21.35 4.15
CA MET A 1 40.55 21.34 3.16
C MET A 1 40.69 20.11 2.25
N LYS A 2 40.31 18.93 2.70
CA LYS A 2 40.29 17.68 1.90
C LYS A 2 39.43 16.60 2.57
N LYS A 3 38.22 16.91 3.03
CA LYS A 3 37.32 15.89 3.64
C LYS A 3 35.85 15.97 3.19
N THR A 4 35.50 16.83 2.22
CA THR A 4 34.08 17.04 1.89
C THR A 4 33.67 16.51 0.52
N ILE A 5 34.55 15.88 -0.24
CA ILE A 5 34.24 15.40 -1.61
C ILE A 5 33.90 13.91 -1.64
N THR A 6 34.21 13.15 -0.60
CA THR A 6 34.06 11.68 -0.62
C THR A 6 32.64 11.20 -0.31
N LEU A 7 31.79 12.03 0.31
CA LEU A 7 30.42 11.62 0.68
C LEU A 7 29.41 11.79 -0.46
N LEU A 8 29.66 12.78 -1.36
CA LEU A 8 28.74 13.01 -2.48
C LEU A 8 28.89 11.99 -3.61
N LEU A 9 30.06 11.34 -3.71
CA LEU A 9 30.28 10.30 -4.72
C LEU A 9 29.64 8.94 -4.33
N CYS A 10 29.44 8.68 -3.03
CA CYS A 10 28.85 7.40 -2.61
C CYS A 10 27.34 7.32 -2.89
N THR A 11 26.62 8.44 -2.83
CA THR A 11 25.18 8.43 -3.09
C THR A 11 24.84 8.36 -4.58
N PHE A 12 25.68 8.96 -5.43
CA PHE A 12 25.51 8.80 -6.89
C PHE A 12 26.00 7.45 -7.42
N ALA A 13 27.01 6.86 -6.75
CA ALA A 13 27.53 5.56 -7.15
C ALA A 13 26.53 4.42 -6.89
N THR A 14 25.76 4.50 -5.81
CA THR A 14 24.77 3.44 -5.50
C THR A 14 23.58 3.43 -6.47
N SER A 15 23.06 4.59 -6.87
CA SER A 15 21.97 4.63 -7.86
C SER A 15 22.42 4.25 -9.28
N GLY A 16 23.63 4.63 -9.66
CA GLY A 16 24.23 4.24 -10.94
C GLY A 16 24.65 2.77 -11.00
N LEU A 17 25.10 2.20 -9.88
CA LEU A 17 25.49 0.80 -9.77
C LEU A 17 24.29 -0.15 -9.80
N MET A 18 23.17 0.23 -9.24
CA MET A 18 21.91 -0.56 -9.29
C MET A 18 21.35 -0.62 -10.73
N ALA A 19 21.58 0.42 -11.54
CA ALA A 19 21.12 0.47 -12.93
C ALA A 19 22.02 -0.29 -13.92
N GLN A 20 23.27 -0.61 -13.55
CA GLN A 20 24.25 -1.19 -14.48
C GLN A 20 24.50 -2.70 -14.32
N GLY A 21 23.73 -3.39 -13.48
CA GLY A 21 23.85 -4.85 -13.32
C GLY A 21 25.27 -5.31 -12.90
N ASN A 22 25.88 -4.59 -11.99
CA ASN A 22 27.24 -4.83 -11.60
C ASN A 22 27.34 -6.09 -10.72
N THR A 23 27.93 -7.16 -11.28
CA THR A 23 28.11 -8.47 -10.63
C THR A 23 28.99 -8.46 -9.38
N SER A 24 29.63 -7.34 -9.03
CA SER A 24 30.47 -7.20 -7.84
C SER A 24 29.70 -7.22 -6.51
N TRP A 25 28.36 -7.23 -6.54
CA TRP A 25 27.47 -7.27 -5.38
C TRP A 25 27.07 -8.68 -4.94
N ILE A 26 27.54 -9.70 -5.65
CA ILE A 26 27.29 -11.08 -5.28
C ILE A 26 28.14 -11.36 -4.04
N ALA A 27 27.50 -11.72 -2.94
CA ALA A 27 28.20 -12.18 -1.75
C ALA A 27 29.13 -13.33 -2.12
N ALA A 28 30.41 -13.21 -1.73
CA ALA A 28 31.39 -14.25 -2.00
C ALA A 28 30.91 -15.59 -1.42
N GLY A 29 30.63 -16.55 -2.30
CA GLY A 29 30.22 -17.90 -1.93
C GLY A 29 28.79 -18.32 -2.27
N ILE A 30 27.96 -17.42 -2.81
CA ILE A 30 26.61 -17.80 -3.30
C ILE A 30 26.64 -17.79 -4.81
N ASP A 31 26.48 -18.95 -5.41
CA ASP A 31 26.41 -19.10 -6.85
C ASP A 31 25.09 -18.51 -7.35
N GLN A 32 25.13 -17.71 -8.42
CA GLN A 32 23.95 -17.22 -9.11
C GLN A 32 23.00 -18.35 -9.56
N ALA A 33 23.54 -19.52 -9.83
CA ALA A 33 22.76 -20.71 -10.13
C ALA A 33 21.90 -21.13 -8.94
N GLN A 34 22.40 -21.04 -7.70
CA GLN A 34 21.65 -21.39 -6.48
C GLN A 34 20.50 -20.41 -6.22
N MET A 35 20.64 -19.13 -6.62
CA MET A 35 19.57 -18.15 -6.50
C MET A 35 18.47 -18.32 -7.56
N ARG A 36 18.80 -18.91 -8.72
CA ARG A 36 17.88 -19.14 -9.85
C ARG A 36 17.17 -20.48 -9.78
N ASP A 37 17.84 -21.47 -9.20
CA ASP A 37 17.38 -22.85 -9.09
C ASP A 37 16.79 -23.17 -7.72
N VAL A 38 16.20 -22.17 -7.03
CA VAL A 38 15.34 -22.50 -5.90
C VAL A 38 14.28 -23.46 -6.42
N PRO A 39 14.32 -24.75 -6.04
CA PRO A 39 13.31 -25.69 -6.46
C PRO A 39 11.98 -25.09 -6.08
N SER A 40 11.05 -24.96 -7.01
CA SER A 40 9.67 -24.86 -6.60
C SER A 40 9.39 -26.13 -5.80
N GLN A 41 9.24 -26.04 -4.50
CA GLN A 41 8.85 -27.20 -3.67
C GLN A 41 7.55 -27.81 -4.17
N SER A 42 6.75 -27.02 -4.90
CA SER A 42 5.59 -27.45 -5.65
C SER A 42 5.87 -28.50 -6.74
N SER A 43 7.13 -28.74 -7.14
CA SER A 43 7.42 -29.91 -8.00
C SER A 43 7.13 -31.23 -7.28
N ILE A 44 7.06 -31.23 -5.96
CA ILE A 44 6.76 -32.42 -5.14
C ILE A 44 5.27 -32.52 -4.80
N LEU A 45 4.57 -31.40 -4.71
CA LEU A 45 3.14 -31.32 -4.40
C LEU A 45 2.41 -30.55 -5.53
N ARG A 46 2.38 -31.09 -6.73
CA ARG A 46 1.30 -30.76 -7.66
C ARG A 46 0.01 -31.43 -7.13
N SER A 47 -0.43 -31.00 -5.97
CA SER A 47 -1.82 -31.10 -5.62
C SER A 47 -2.55 -30.11 -6.51
N THR A 48 -3.40 -30.63 -7.38
CA THR A 48 -4.30 -29.84 -8.23
C THR A 48 -5.28 -29.00 -7.42
N ASP A 49 -5.13 -28.93 -6.09
CA ASP A 49 -6.12 -28.44 -5.13
C ASP A 49 -5.51 -27.50 -4.06
N MET A 50 -4.41 -26.79 -4.36
CA MET A 50 -3.92 -25.79 -3.39
C MET A 50 -4.92 -24.63 -3.31
N ASP A 51 -5.43 -24.42 -2.10
CA ASP A 51 -6.32 -23.30 -1.77
C ASP A 51 -5.52 -22.19 -1.09
N TYR A 52 -5.21 -21.13 -1.81
CA TYR A 52 -4.47 -19.99 -1.31
C TYR A 52 -5.32 -19.03 -0.45
N SER A 53 -6.58 -19.35 -0.17
CA SER A 53 -7.43 -18.54 0.72
C SER A 53 -7.11 -18.72 2.21
N GLN A 54 -6.25 -19.67 2.56
CA GLN A 54 -5.90 -20.03 3.94
C GLN A 54 -4.40 -19.85 4.19
N GLY A 55 -3.96 -18.61 4.37
CA GLY A 55 -2.55 -18.32 4.63
C GLY A 55 -2.20 -16.86 4.38
N THR A 56 -0.96 -16.61 4.01
CA THR A 56 -0.45 -15.26 3.75
C THR A 56 0.44 -15.28 2.53
N PHE A 57 0.13 -14.43 1.56
CA PHE A 57 1.02 -14.19 0.44
C PHE A 57 2.15 -13.24 0.84
N ILE A 58 3.32 -13.47 0.29
CA ILE A 58 4.49 -12.61 0.42
C ILE A 58 4.93 -12.21 -0.98
N VAL A 59 4.71 -10.94 -1.29
CA VAL A 59 5.22 -10.34 -2.54
C VAL A 59 6.68 -10.00 -2.34
N ASN A 60 7.56 -10.52 -3.18
CA ASN A 60 8.99 -10.26 -3.14
C ASN A 60 9.39 -9.39 -4.33
N GLU A 61 10.13 -8.33 -4.07
CA GLU A 61 10.72 -7.54 -5.15
C GLU A 61 11.87 -8.25 -5.84
N ASP A 62 12.50 -9.20 -5.16
CA ASP A 62 13.71 -9.91 -5.54
C ASP A 62 14.90 -8.96 -5.84
N TRP A 63 16.11 -9.48 -5.89
CA TRP A 63 17.28 -8.62 -6.08
C TRP A 63 17.38 -8.13 -7.50
N TYR A 64 17.30 -6.81 -7.68
CA TYR A 64 17.44 -6.15 -8.98
C TYR A 64 18.77 -6.51 -9.67
N GLY A 65 18.68 -6.85 -10.93
CA GLY A 65 19.80 -7.30 -11.75
C GLY A 65 19.95 -8.84 -11.84
N HIS A 66 19.06 -9.59 -11.20
CA HIS A 66 19.16 -11.06 -11.14
C HIS A 66 17.93 -11.78 -11.69
N GLN A 67 16.75 -11.42 -11.27
CA GLN A 67 15.51 -12.09 -11.66
C GLN A 67 14.30 -11.18 -11.55
N ASN A 68 13.20 -11.54 -12.20
CA ASN A 68 11.91 -10.93 -11.97
C ASN A 68 11.38 -11.26 -10.58
N SER A 69 10.47 -10.44 -10.13
CA SER A 69 9.78 -10.59 -8.84
C SER A 69 8.99 -11.88 -8.71
N THR A 70 8.79 -12.30 -7.48
CA THR A 70 8.10 -13.53 -7.14
C THR A 70 7.03 -13.31 -6.09
N VAL A 71 6.18 -14.31 -5.88
CA VAL A 71 5.25 -14.39 -4.76
C VAL A 71 5.48 -15.71 -4.05
N ASN A 72 5.71 -15.66 -2.74
CA ASN A 72 5.71 -16.82 -1.88
C ASN A 72 4.39 -16.89 -1.10
N PHE A 73 4.08 -18.05 -0.56
CA PHE A 73 2.90 -18.26 0.26
C PHE A 73 3.26 -19.04 1.51
N LEU A 74 2.78 -18.56 2.65
CA LEU A 74 2.90 -19.22 3.94
C LEU A 74 1.52 -19.73 4.35
N THR A 75 1.37 -21.03 4.53
CA THR A 75 0.14 -21.65 5.01
C THR A 75 -0.12 -21.31 6.48
N GLN A 76 -1.34 -21.55 6.98
CA GLN A 76 -1.67 -21.31 8.38
C GLN A 76 -0.89 -22.19 9.36
N ASP A 77 -0.52 -23.40 8.94
CA ASP A 77 0.30 -24.34 9.72
C ASP A 77 1.80 -24.12 9.58
N GLY A 78 2.23 -23.09 8.81
CA GLY A 78 3.61 -22.63 8.73
C GLY A 78 4.45 -23.27 7.64
N GLU A 79 3.84 -23.87 6.63
CA GLU A 79 4.53 -24.43 5.49
C GLU A 79 4.75 -23.37 4.41
N TRP A 80 5.98 -23.29 3.87
CA TRP A 80 6.33 -22.38 2.80
C TRP A 80 6.09 -22.99 1.42
N HIS A 81 5.38 -22.25 0.56
CA HIS A 81 5.30 -22.48 -0.88
C HIS A 81 5.97 -21.32 -1.61
N TYR A 82 7.07 -21.60 -2.29
CA TYR A 82 7.87 -20.58 -2.96
C TYR A 82 7.46 -20.40 -4.41
N ARG A 83 7.52 -19.14 -4.90
CA ARG A 83 7.30 -18.77 -6.31
C ARG A 83 5.95 -19.24 -6.85
N VAL A 84 4.91 -19.10 -6.03
CA VAL A 84 3.57 -19.63 -6.36
C VAL A 84 2.98 -19.01 -7.63
N PHE A 85 3.34 -17.77 -7.99
CA PHE A 85 2.92 -17.19 -9.26
C PHE A 85 3.45 -17.98 -10.44
N GLN A 86 4.75 -18.23 -10.50
CA GLN A 86 5.39 -18.96 -11.59
C GLN A 86 4.98 -20.45 -11.58
N THR A 87 4.79 -21.01 -10.41
CA THR A 87 4.36 -22.41 -10.26
C THR A 87 2.97 -22.65 -10.84
N GLU A 88 2.03 -21.78 -10.52
CA GLU A 88 0.65 -21.90 -10.98
C GLU A 88 0.48 -21.46 -12.45
N ASN A 89 1.42 -20.69 -12.98
CA ASN A 89 1.37 -20.13 -14.33
C ASN A 89 2.69 -20.38 -15.08
N PRO A 90 2.97 -21.64 -15.51
CA PRO A 90 4.22 -21.96 -16.20
C PRO A 90 4.43 -21.13 -17.46
N GLY A 91 5.58 -20.46 -17.55
CA GLY A 91 5.93 -19.58 -18.68
C GLY A 91 5.49 -18.12 -18.51
N HIS A 92 4.79 -17.78 -17.43
CA HIS A 92 4.44 -16.41 -17.04
C HIS A 92 5.38 -15.90 -15.96
N GLU A 93 5.63 -14.60 -15.97
CA GLU A 93 6.49 -13.92 -15.01
C GLU A 93 5.84 -12.60 -14.57
N LEU A 94 6.06 -12.25 -13.32
CA LEU A 94 5.86 -10.86 -12.87
C LEU A 94 6.92 -9.97 -13.50
N GLY A 95 6.73 -8.67 -13.39
CA GLY A 95 7.77 -7.71 -13.75
C GLY A 95 8.90 -7.66 -12.73
N CYS A 96 9.64 -6.59 -12.78
CA CYS A 96 10.77 -6.34 -11.90
C CYS A 96 10.33 -5.38 -10.78
N THR A 97 10.84 -5.62 -9.58
CA THR A 97 10.59 -4.78 -8.41
C THR A 97 9.09 -4.62 -8.13
N THR A 98 8.42 -5.77 -7.95
CA THR A 98 7.02 -5.82 -7.53
C THR A 98 6.95 -5.52 -6.04
N GLN A 99 6.49 -4.33 -5.70
CA GLN A 99 6.47 -3.84 -4.31
C GLN A 99 5.06 -3.63 -3.79
N PHE A 100 4.07 -3.89 -4.61
CA PHE A 100 2.68 -3.74 -4.23
C PHE A 100 1.85 -4.95 -4.66
N GLY A 101 1.02 -5.41 -3.73
CA GLY A 101 0.01 -6.41 -3.97
C GLY A 101 -1.18 -6.17 -3.05
N THR A 102 -2.39 -6.41 -3.54
CA THR A 102 -3.62 -6.33 -2.75
C THR A 102 -4.65 -7.31 -3.28
N ILE A 103 -5.42 -7.89 -2.39
CA ILE A 103 -6.58 -8.71 -2.72
C ILE A 103 -7.83 -7.87 -2.53
N TYR A 104 -8.77 -8.01 -3.44
CA TYR A 104 -10.10 -7.45 -3.35
C TYR A 104 -11.10 -8.48 -3.89
N GLY A 105 -11.91 -9.00 -2.99
CA GLY A 105 -12.79 -10.13 -3.28
C GLY A 105 -11.99 -11.36 -3.75
N ASP A 106 -12.31 -11.85 -4.93
CA ASP A 106 -11.70 -13.03 -5.54
C ASP A 106 -10.44 -12.77 -6.37
N LYS A 107 -9.95 -11.52 -6.42
CA LYS A 107 -8.84 -11.13 -7.29
C LYS A 107 -7.63 -10.62 -6.52
N PHE A 108 -6.47 -11.09 -6.92
CA PHE A 108 -5.18 -10.61 -6.43
C PHE A 108 -4.53 -9.73 -7.50
N TYR A 109 -4.30 -8.48 -7.15
CA TYR A 109 -3.68 -7.47 -8.02
C TYR A 109 -2.23 -7.26 -7.62
N LEU A 110 -1.31 -7.37 -8.57
CA LEU A 110 0.13 -7.24 -8.40
C LEU A 110 0.67 -6.13 -9.30
N VAL A 111 1.48 -5.24 -8.74
CA VAL A 111 2.02 -4.07 -9.44
C VAL A 111 3.53 -4.08 -9.39
N SER A 112 4.16 -4.11 -10.57
CA SER A 112 5.60 -4.05 -10.76
C SER A 112 6.02 -2.72 -11.38
N LYS A 113 7.21 -2.25 -11.06
CA LYS A 113 7.75 -1.04 -11.68
C LYS A 113 8.00 -1.22 -13.17
N GLN A 114 8.72 -2.25 -13.52
CA GLN A 114 9.17 -2.52 -14.87
C GLN A 114 8.71 -3.90 -15.31
N GLU A 115 8.64 -4.11 -16.61
CA GLU A 115 8.19 -5.39 -17.18
C GLU A 115 9.23 -6.50 -17.09
N ARG A 116 10.50 -6.16 -16.83
CA ARG A 116 11.57 -7.16 -16.79
C ARG A 116 12.78 -6.66 -16.02
N ASP A 117 13.33 -7.53 -15.20
CA ASP A 117 14.65 -7.35 -14.58
C ASP A 117 15.76 -7.51 -15.64
N PRO A 118 16.86 -6.74 -15.58
CA PRO A 118 17.98 -6.89 -16.50
C PRO A 118 18.60 -8.30 -16.52
N GLY A 119 18.55 -9.03 -15.39
CA GLY A 119 19.04 -10.40 -15.27
C GLY A 119 18.05 -11.48 -15.72
N ALA A 120 16.77 -11.13 -15.88
CA ALA A 120 15.72 -12.07 -16.23
C ALA A 120 15.72 -12.39 -17.74
N LYS A 121 15.36 -13.65 -18.08
CA LYS A 121 15.26 -14.10 -19.47
C LYS A 121 13.89 -13.82 -20.09
N ILE A 122 12.85 -13.81 -19.26
CA ILE A 122 11.44 -13.67 -19.69
C ILE A 122 10.96 -12.26 -19.31
N THR A 123 10.24 -11.64 -20.23
CA THR A 123 9.53 -10.39 -19.93
C THR A 123 8.23 -10.73 -19.21
N GLY A 124 8.02 -10.12 -18.05
CA GLY A 124 6.81 -10.27 -17.27
C GLY A 124 5.85 -9.08 -17.45
N SER A 125 5.00 -8.90 -16.46
CA SER A 125 3.93 -7.90 -16.44
C SER A 125 4.17 -6.79 -15.43
N ARG A 126 3.85 -5.54 -15.79
CA ARG A 126 3.82 -4.42 -14.84
C ARG A 126 2.56 -4.40 -14.00
N PHE A 127 1.50 -5.01 -14.50
CA PHE A 127 0.25 -5.19 -13.77
C PHE A 127 -0.31 -6.57 -14.08
N ALA A 128 -0.55 -7.37 -13.04
CA ALA A 128 -1.13 -8.69 -13.15
C ALA A 128 -2.36 -8.81 -12.25
N VAL A 129 -3.36 -9.50 -12.75
CA VAL A 129 -4.58 -9.87 -12.04
C VAL A 129 -4.65 -11.38 -12.00
N CYS A 130 -4.67 -11.94 -10.81
CA CYS A 130 -4.79 -13.36 -10.55
C CYS A 130 -6.07 -13.69 -9.80
N ASP A 131 -6.53 -14.90 -9.90
CA ASP A 131 -7.50 -15.46 -9.00
C ASP A 131 -6.84 -15.64 -7.61
N ALA A 132 -7.42 -15.06 -6.57
CA ALA A 132 -6.80 -15.03 -5.24
C ALA A 132 -6.77 -16.40 -4.56
N LYS A 133 -7.64 -17.33 -4.96
CA LYS A 133 -7.75 -18.66 -4.39
C LYS A 133 -6.80 -19.66 -5.04
N THR A 134 -6.56 -19.52 -6.34
CA THR A 134 -5.77 -20.47 -7.15
C THR A 134 -4.46 -19.91 -7.66
N MET A 135 -4.23 -18.61 -7.48
CA MET A 135 -3.10 -17.87 -8.05
C MET A 135 -2.99 -17.92 -9.59
N LYS A 136 -4.02 -18.42 -10.26
CA LYS A 136 -4.07 -18.47 -11.73
C LYS A 136 -4.19 -17.06 -12.31
N VAL A 137 -3.37 -16.77 -13.30
CA VAL A 137 -3.45 -15.50 -14.05
C VAL A 137 -4.78 -15.39 -14.77
N ILE A 138 -5.49 -14.30 -14.51
CA ILE A 138 -6.70 -13.89 -15.23
C ILE A 138 -6.33 -12.93 -16.35
N LYS A 139 -5.45 -11.95 -16.03
CA LYS A 139 -5.03 -10.93 -16.99
C LYS A 139 -3.65 -10.39 -16.64
N GLU A 140 -2.88 -10.07 -17.67
CA GLU A 140 -1.57 -9.45 -17.54
C GLU A 140 -1.44 -8.28 -18.49
N PHE A 141 -0.68 -7.26 -18.02
CA PHE A 141 -0.33 -6.08 -18.81
C PHE A 141 1.18 -5.87 -18.72
N LYS A 142 1.84 -6.10 -19.85
CA LYS A 142 3.28 -5.82 -19.97
C LYS A 142 3.60 -4.35 -19.68
N TYR A 143 2.73 -3.44 -20.12
CA TYR A 143 2.84 -2.01 -19.91
C TYR A 143 1.52 -1.46 -19.36
N ILE A 144 1.63 -0.48 -18.44
CA ILE A 144 0.46 0.25 -17.95
C ILE A 144 0.07 1.30 -18.98
N ALA A 145 1.07 2.02 -19.52
CA ALA A 145 0.88 3.00 -20.57
C ALA A 145 2.11 3.09 -21.47
N GLN A 146 1.90 3.45 -22.72
CA GLN A 146 2.95 3.60 -23.73
C GLN A 146 2.72 4.90 -24.50
N ASN A 147 3.82 5.49 -24.98
CA ASN A 147 3.77 6.60 -25.93
C ASN A 147 3.54 6.08 -27.37
N ALA A 148 3.51 7.00 -28.34
CA ALA A 148 3.28 6.68 -29.76
C ALA A 148 4.36 5.74 -30.36
N GLU A 149 5.56 5.76 -29.80
CA GLU A 149 6.68 4.90 -30.20
C GLU A 149 6.65 3.53 -29.53
N GLY A 150 5.64 3.24 -28.70
CA GLY A 150 5.50 1.98 -27.96
C GLY A 150 6.40 1.85 -26.74
N LYS A 151 7.05 2.95 -26.30
CA LYS A 151 7.88 2.98 -25.10
C LYS A 151 7.00 3.16 -23.87
N SER A 152 7.30 2.44 -22.80
CA SER A 152 6.62 2.65 -21.52
C SER A 152 6.83 4.06 -21.00
N ILE A 153 5.75 4.67 -20.50
CA ILE A 153 5.73 6.01 -19.89
C ILE A 153 5.21 5.99 -18.45
N ALA A 154 4.98 4.82 -17.88
CA ALA A 154 4.45 4.66 -16.53
C ALA A 154 5.02 3.41 -15.86
N ASP A 155 5.78 3.62 -14.78
CA ASP A 155 6.23 2.56 -13.88
C ASP A 155 5.17 2.34 -12.80
N GLY A 156 4.81 1.10 -12.52
CA GLY A 156 3.80 0.80 -11.50
C GLY A 156 4.28 1.12 -10.09
N ARG A 157 3.37 1.57 -9.22
CA ARG A 157 3.65 1.89 -7.82
C ARG A 157 2.65 1.27 -6.86
N SER A 158 1.37 1.45 -7.11
CA SER A 158 0.30 1.02 -6.21
C SER A 158 -0.97 0.71 -6.99
N TYR A 159 -1.92 0.08 -6.32
CA TYR A 159 -3.26 -0.15 -6.84
C TYR A 159 -4.29 0.06 -5.75
N LEU A 160 -5.39 0.70 -6.09
CA LEU A 160 -6.55 0.83 -5.23
C LEU A 160 -7.77 0.26 -5.94
N PRO A 161 -8.39 -0.81 -5.45
CA PRO A 161 -9.73 -1.19 -5.87
C PRO A 161 -10.70 -0.09 -5.42
N VAL A 162 -11.36 0.54 -6.38
CA VAL A 162 -12.32 1.61 -6.11
C VAL A 162 -13.68 1.01 -5.76
N ASP A 163 -14.09 0.04 -6.55
CA ASP A 163 -15.27 -0.79 -6.39
C ASP A 163 -15.07 -2.10 -7.21
N GLU A 164 -16.08 -2.96 -7.29
CA GLU A 164 -16.03 -4.21 -8.03
C GLU A 164 -15.80 -4.04 -9.54
N HIS A 165 -16.16 -2.87 -10.10
CA HIS A 165 -16.08 -2.56 -11.52
C HIS A 165 -14.83 -1.80 -11.91
N LYS A 166 -14.13 -1.17 -10.95
CA LYS A 166 -13.06 -0.23 -11.25
C LYS A 166 -11.97 -0.18 -10.19
N GLY A 167 -10.73 -0.01 -10.65
CA GLY A 167 -9.59 0.30 -9.81
C GLY A 167 -8.72 1.42 -10.38
N TYR A 168 -7.84 1.94 -9.55
CA TYR A 168 -6.85 2.94 -9.91
C TYR A 168 -5.44 2.39 -9.77
N ILE A 169 -4.65 2.48 -10.83
CA ILE A 169 -3.24 2.11 -10.84
C ILE A 169 -2.43 3.36 -10.63
N GLY A 170 -1.76 3.49 -9.49
CA GLY A 170 -0.79 4.55 -9.21
C GLY A 170 0.54 4.23 -9.86
N THR A 171 1.14 5.22 -10.51
CA THR A 171 2.37 5.05 -11.29
C THR A 171 3.35 6.20 -11.07
N SER A 172 4.53 6.09 -11.69
CA SER A 172 5.48 7.21 -11.83
C SER A 172 4.97 8.32 -12.75
N ASN A 173 3.85 8.12 -13.44
CA ASN A 173 3.22 9.10 -14.31
C ASN A 173 1.70 9.04 -14.12
N GLY A 174 1.25 9.54 -12.97
CA GLY A 174 -0.15 9.69 -12.64
C GLY A 174 -0.91 8.40 -12.32
N ILE A 175 -2.22 8.52 -12.31
CA ILE A 175 -3.17 7.49 -11.95
C ILE A 175 -3.89 7.04 -13.21
N TRP A 176 -3.87 5.73 -13.47
CA TRP A 176 -4.52 5.10 -14.62
C TRP A 176 -5.74 4.31 -14.19
N ILE A 177 -6.84 4.45 -14.92
CA ILE A 177 -8.09 3.77 -14.61
C ILE A 177 -8.04 2.35 -15.13
N TYR A 178 -8.29 1.36 -14.28
CA TYR A 178 -8.51 -0.03 -14.65
C TYR A 178 -10.01 -0.35 -14.60
N ASP A 179 -10.53 -0.81 -15.72
CA ASP A 179 -11.90 -1.31 -15.85
C ASP A 179 -11.87 -2.81 -15.55
N SER A 180 -12.44 -3.20 -14.39
CA SER A 180 -12.40 -4.60 -13.92
C SER A 180 -13.34 -5.50 -14.72
N ASP A 181 -14.42 -4.97 -15.26
CA ASP A 181 -15.39 -5.73 -16.06
C ASP A 181 -14.84 -6.08 -17.43
N LYS A 182 -14.16 -5.11 -18.07
CA LYS A 182 -13.53 -5.32 -19.39
C LYS A 182 -12.11 -5.84 -19.30
N MET A 183 -11.52 -5.82 -18.12
CA MET A 183 -10.10 -6.13 -17.88
C MET A 183 -9.19 -5.32 -18.81
N THR A 184 -9.34 -4.00 -18.81
CA THR A 184 -8.55 -3.08 -19.63
C THR A 184 -8.05 -1.90 -18.82
N ILE A 185 -6.85 -1.43 -19.15
CA ILE A 185 -6.34 -0.16 -18.64
C ILE A 185 -6.83 0.93 -19.58
N GLY A 186 -7.54 1.90 -19.02
CA GLY A 186 -8.13 3.02 -19.72
C GLY A 186 -7.26 4.28 -19.72
N LYS A 187 -7.90 5.43 -19.61
CA LYS A 187 -7.22 6.73 -19.61
C LYS A 187 -6.57 7.07 -18.26
N GLN A 188 -5.64 7.98 -18.28
CA GLN A 188 -5.09 8.64 -17.11
C GLN A 188 -6.12 9.60 -16.51
N ILE A 189 -6.17 9.72 -15.19
CA ILE A 189 -6.92 10.77 -14.52
C ILE A 189 -6.24 12.11 -14.81
N GLU A 190 -6.99 13.03 -15.41
CA GLU A 190 -6.51 14.35 -15.79
C GLU A 190 -5.96 15.11 -14.58
N GLY A 191 -4.77 15.72 -14.73
CA GLY A 191 -4.09 16.48 -13.68
C GLY A 191 -3.31 15.61 -12.67
N SER A 192 -3.31 14.28 -12.80
CA SER A 192 -2.49 13.40 -11.96
C SER A 192 -1.12 13.07 -12.56
N GLY A 193 -0.87 13.45 -13.81
CA GLY A 193 0.33 13.07 -14.54
C GLY A 193 1.61 13.69 -14.01
N ASN A 194 2.73 13.09 -14.37
CA ASN A 194 4.05 13.62 -14.10
C ASN A 194 4.37 14.75 -15.10
N PRO A 195 4.58 16.00 -14.64
CA PRO A 195 4.88 17.11 -15.55
C PRO A 195 6.19 16.94 -16.32
N ASN A 196 7.06 16.04 -15.86
CA ASN A 196 8.39 15.81 -16.43
C ASN A 196 8.52 14.41 -17.06
N ALA A 197 7.40 13.81 -17.51
CA ALA A 197 7.36 12.42 -17.97
C ALA A 197 8.21 12.09 -19.20
N ASP A 198 8.74 13.09 -19.91
CA ASP A 198 9.54 12.91 -21.14
C ASP A 198 10.95 12.36 -20.86
N GLY A 199 11.45 12.47 -19.62
CA GLY A 199 12.76 11.97 -19.19
C GLY A 199 12.67 10.76 -18.30
N TYR A 200 13.44 9.70 -18.56
CA TYR A 200 13.45 8.50 -17.73
C TYR A 200 13.83 8.78 -16.26
N GLY A 201 14.82 9.65 -16.03
CA GLY A 201 15.23 10.05 -14.68
C GLY A 201 14.20 10.89 -13.94
N GLU A 202 13.31 11.53 -14.64
CA GLU A 202 12.28 12.40 -14.09
C GLU A 202 11.06 11.62 -13.53
N LEU A 203 10.94 10.35 -13.85
CA LEU A 203 9.86 9.50 -13.36
C LEU A 203 9.86 9.31 -11.84
N TYR A 204 10.96 9.59 -11.16
CA TYR A 204 11.10 9.49 -9.72
C TYR A 204 10.68 10.73 -8.92
N TYR A 205 10.33 11.83 -9.59
CA TYR A 205 10.04 13.11 -8.95
C TYR A 205 8.55 13.45 -8.85
N ALA A 206 7.68 12.67 -9.46
CA ALA A 206 6.25 12.97 -9.45
C ALA A 206 5.41 11.69 -9.41
N GLN A 207 5.78 10.78 -8.54
CA GLN A 207 5.14 9.47 -8.39
C GLN A 207 3.84 9.57 -7.61
N ILE A 208 2.94 8.64 -7.89
CA ILE A 208 1.79 8.34 -7.03
C ILE A 208 2.25 7.36 -5.95
N GLY A 209 2.01 7.71 -4.70
CA GLY A 209 2.26 6.82 -3.56
C GLY A 209 1.06 5.93 -3.22
N THR A 210 0.79 5.81 -1.93
CA THR A 210 -0.38 5.09 -1.45
C THR A 210 -1.67 5.85 -1.74
N MET A 211 -2.74 5.10 -1.92
CA MET A 211 -4.09 5.60 -2.13
C MET A 211 -5.05 4.92 -1.16
N VAL A 212 -6.03 5.65 -0.67
CA VAL A 212 -7.11 5.11 0.17
C VAL A 212 -8.45 5.62 -0.31
N ARG A 213 -9.50 4.82 -0.11
CA ARG A 213 -10.87 5.24 -0.31
C ARG A 213 -11.52 5.55 1.02
N ALA A 214 -12.08 6.75 1.15
CA ALA A 214 -12.83 7.18 2.33
C ALA A 214 -13.92 8.18 1.92
N ASN A 215 -15.06 8.15 2.60
CA ASN A 215 -16.19 9.08 2.36
C ASN A 215 -16.56 9.21 0.86
N ASP A 216 -16.69 8.09 0.14
CA ASP A 216 -17.00 8.03 -1.29
C ASP A 216 -15.97 8.72 -2.22
N LEU A 217 -14.83 9.12 -1.70
CA LEU A 217 -13.74 9.75 -2.42
C LEU A 217 -12.47 8.90 -2.37
N VAL A 218 -11.57 9.14 -3.29
CA VAL A 218 -10.21 8.58 -3.27
C VAL A 218 -9.23 9.68 -2.91
N PHE A 219 -8.35 9.35 -1.98
CA PHE A 219 -7.25 10.19 -1.51
C PHE A 219 -5.94 9.56 -1.97
N ALA A 220 -5.24 10.22 -2.86
CA ALA A 220 -4.01 9.72 -3.46
C ALA A 220 -2.84 10.66 -3.17
N VAL A 221 -1.77 10.12 -2.61
CA VAL A 221 -0.54 10.89 -2.42
C VAL A 221 0.17 11.04 -3.75
N HIS A 222 0.39 12.28 -4.15
CA HIS A 222 1.22 12.64 -5.29
C HIS A 222 2.48 13.35 -4.77
N GLN A 223 3.64 12.80 -5.09
CA GLN A 223 4.93 13.25 -4.55
C GLN A 223 5.15 14.76 -4.70
N GLN A 224 4.78 15.32 -5.84
CA GLN A 224 4.99 16.74 -6.13
C GLN A 224 3.80 17.64 -5.79
N TYR A 225 2.57 17.19 -6.08
CA TYR A 225 1.38 18.04 -5.95
C TYR A 225 0.77 18.02 -4.55
N GLY A 226 1.05 16.97 -3.76
CA GLY A 226 0.48 16.76 -2.45
C GLY A 226 -0.63 15.69 -2.45
N LEU A 227 -1.74 15.93 -1.76
CA LEU A 227 -2.84 14.98 -1.68
C LEU A 227 -3.91 15.32 -2.72
N LEU A 228 -4.09 14.43 -3.69
CA LEU A 228 -5.16 14.52 -4.68
C LEU A 228 -6.43 13.90 -4.10
N ILE A 229 -7.54 14.61 -4.17
CA ILE A 229 -8.87 14.13 -3.79
C ILE A 229 -9.67 13.95 -5.05
N ILE A 230 -10.08 12.72 -5.31
CA ILE A 230 -10.69 12.29 -6.57
C ILE A 230 -12.12 11.83 -6.29
N ASP A 231 -13.05 12.30 -7.08
CA ASP A 231 -14.42 11.74 -7.14
C ASP A 231 -14.40 10.52 -8.07
N PRO A 232 -14.55 9.30 -7.54
CA PRO A 232 -14.50 8.10 -8.36
C PRO A 232 -15.72 7.92 -9.26
N LYS A 233 -16.80 8.67 -9.07
CA LYS A 233 -17.98 8.62 -9.97
C LYS A 233 -17.70 9.32 -11.30
N THR A 234 -16.83 10.32 -11.28
CA THR A 234 -16.47 11.13 -12.45
C THR A 234 -15.03 10.96 -12.91
N ASP A 235 -14.20 10.28 -12.11
CA ASP A 235 -12.75 10.13 -12.29
C ASP A 235 -12.02 11.49 -12.41
N LYS A 236 -12.46 12.47 -11.62
CA LYS A 236 -11.89 13.82 -11.63
C LYS A 236 -11.28 14.17 -10.28
N ILE A 237 -10.14 14.86 -10.32
CA ILE A 237 -9.60 15.53 -9.15
C ILE A 237 -10.51 16.71 -8.83
N ILE A 238 -11.18 16.63 -7.67
CA ILE A 238 -12.09 17.70 -7.20
C ILE A 238 -11.40 18.68 -6.27
N ARG A 239 -10.26 18.27 -5.69
CA ARG A 239 -9.47 19.10 -4.78
C ARG A 239 -8.04 18.55 -4.69
N THR A 240 -7.10 19.46 -4.46
CA THR A 240 -5.73 19.11 -4.06
C THR A 240 -5.39 19.83 -2.76
N ILE A 241 -4.83 19.08 -1.80
CA ILE A 241 -4.27 19.63 -0.57
C ILE A 241 -2.76 19.62 -0.74
N ALA A 242 -2.17 20.80 -0.93
CA ALA A 242 -0.72 20.93 -1.01
C ALA A 242 -0.07 20.65 0.36
N ALA A 243 1.12 20.06 0.34
CA ALA A 243 1.92 19.97 1.56
C ALA A 243 2.35 21.38 2.02
N PRO A 244 2.55 21.58 3.32
CA PRO A 244 2.88 22.91 3.86
C PRO A 244 4.21 23.45 3.32
N ILE A 245 4.32 24.78 3.24
CA ILE A 245 5.59 25.47 3.04
C ILE A 245 6.07 25.92 4.42
N GLU A 246 7.26 25.54 4.79
CA GLU A 246 7.86 25.86 6.08
C GLU A 246 9.18 26.61 5.88
N LYS A 247 9.49 27.48 6.87
CA LYS A 247 10.75 28.19 6.89
C LYS A 247 11.80 27.41 7.66
N GLU A 248 12.96 27.24 7.05
CA GLU A 248 14.12 26.60 7.67
C GLU A 248 15.37 27.45 7.49
N THR A 249 16.28 27.40 8.46
CA THR A 249 17.60 27.97 8.36
C THR A 249 18.55 26.98 7.69
N VAL A 250 18.79 27.15 6.40
CA VAL A 250 19.71 26.35 5.63
C VAL A 250 21.00 27.14 5.41
N LYS A 251 22.11 26.65 5.96
CA LYS A 251 23.44 27.32 5.88
C LYS A 251 23.41 28.77 6.33
N GLY A 252 22.67 29.07 7.43
CA GLY A 252 22.57 30.39 8.01
C GLY A 252 21.61 31.36 7.28
N GLN A 253 20.86 30.90 6.29
CA GLN A 253 19.86 31.68 5.59
C GLN A 253 18.48 31.07 5.77
N GLU A 254 17.48 31.91 6.05
CA GLU A 254 16.08 31.47 6.08
C GLU A 254 15.64 31.15 4.64
N LYS A 255 15.10 29.96 4.44
CA LYS A 255 14.53 29.49 3.17
C LYS A 255 13.15 28.93 3.38
N GLU A 256 12.27 29.17 2.43
CA GLU A 256 10.99 28.48 2.34
C GLU A 256 11.19 27.15 1.63
N ILE A 257 10.74 26.06 2.28
CA ILE A 257 10.85 24.69 1.76
C ILE A 257 9.44 24.13 1.61
N GLN A 258 9.08 23.75 0.39
CA GLN A 258 7.89 22.98 0.13
C GLN A 258 8.08 21.58 0.69
N ARG A 259 7.30 21.21 1.71
CA ARG A 259 7.27 19.85 2.25
C ARG A 259 6.63 18.89 1.24
N GLY A 260 6.81 17.59 1.46
CA GLY A 260 6.17 16.53 0.70
C GLY A 260 5.31 15.64 1.58
N PHE A 261 4.43 14.89 0.96
CA PHE A 261 3.73 13.79 1.61
C PHE A 261 4.45 12.47 1.30
N GLY A 262 4.52 11.57 2.28
CA GLY A 262 5.07 10.23 2.12
C GLY A 262 3.97 9.25 1.76
N SER A 263 3.21 8.77 2.72
CA SER A 263 2.12 7.82 2.55
C SER A 263 0.87 8.18 3.30
N ILE A 264 -0.22 7.51 2.94
CA ILE A 264 -1.51 7.69 3.57
C ILE A 264 -2.09 6.35 3.99
N VAL A 265 -2.64 6.27 5.19
CA VAL A 265 -3.42 5.14 5.69
C VAL A 265 -4.72 5.63 6.32
N GLN A 266 -5.73 4.77 6.34
CA GLN A 266 -6.97 5.00 7.06
C GLN A 266 -6.93 4.27 8.40
N SER A 267 -7.27 4.96 9.50
CA SER A 267 -7.42 4.38 10.82
C SER A 267 -8.85 3.86 11.07
N LYS A 268 -9.02 3.08 12.12
CA LYS A 268 -10.30 2.46 12.46
C LYS A 268 -11.44 3.46 12.65
N ASP A 269 -11.17 4.65 13.15
CA ASP A 269 -12.15 5.74 13.28
C ASP A 269 -12.51 6.41 11.95
N GLY A 270 -11.93 5.95 10.83
CA GLY A 270 -12.14 6.48 9.50
C GLY A 270 -11.34 7.73 9.16
N THR A 271 -10.55 8.28 10.08
CA THR A 271 -9.64 9.40 9.76
C THR A 271 -8.44 8.93 8.96
N LEU A 272 -7.83 9.85 8.24
CA LEU A 272 -6.69 9.56 7.38
C LEU A 272 -5.41 10.12 8.00
N TRP A 273 -4.36 9.32 7.98
CA TRP A 273 -3.06 9.67 8.52
C TRP A 273 -2.04 9.75 7.40
N ILE A 274 -1.26 10.83 7.36
CA ILE A 274 -0.33 11.11 6.28
C ILE A 274 1.05 11.32 6.89
N SER A 275 2.03 10.55 6.44
CA SER A 275 3.44 10.79 6.76
C SER A 275 4.00 11.93 5.94
N MET A 276 5.00 12.62 6.47
CA MET A 276 5.57 13.82 5.87
C MET A 276 7.02 13.59 5.47
N THR A 277 7.42 14.19 4.36
CA THR A 277 8.79 14.17 3.84
C THR A 277 9.41 15.55 3.86
N GLN A 278 10.75 15.61 3.96
CA GLN A 278 11.53 16.86 4.05
C GLN A 278 11.22 17.81 2.89
N ASN A 279 11.07 17.25 1.69
CA ASN A 279 10.74 17.99 0.47
C ASN A 279 10.05 17.06 -0.54
N THR A 280 9.67 17.62 -1.69
CA THR A 280 9.02 16.87 -2.77
C THR A 280 9.96 15.96 -3.56
N ALA A 281 11.28 16.09 -3.40
CA ALA A 281 12.27 15.27 -4.11
C ALA A 281 12.40 13.86 -3.48
N GLY A 282 11.90 13.67 -2.25
CA GLY A 282 11.96 12.38 -1.58
C GLY A 282 13.37 11.99 -1.16
N ASP A 283 14.19 12.94 -0.73
CA ASP A 283 15.45 12.64 -0.08
C ASP A 283 15.23 11.91 1.26
N GLY A 284 16.23 11.23 1.77
CA GLY A 284 16.10 10.27 2.86
C GLY A 284 15.66 10.83 4.23
N SER A 285 15.27 12.09 4.36
CA SER A 285 14.85 12.69 5.63
C SER A 285 13.33 12.66 5.79
N ALA A 286 12.87 12.32 7.00
CA ALA A 286 11.46 12.41 7.39
C ALA A 286 11.25 13.56 8.37
N LEU A 287 10.02 14.02 8.52
CA LEU A 287 9.65 15.08 9.46
C LEU A 287 9.14 14.52 10.78
N GLU A 288 9.31 15.29 11.84
CA GLU A 288 8.90 14.95 13.20
C GLU A 288 7.41 15.24 13.43
N TYR A 289 6.58 14.99 12.43
CA TYR A 289 5.13 15.09 12.57
C TYR A 289 4.40 14.30 11.48
N MET A 290 3.15 14.01 11.77
CA MET A 290 2.18 13.44 10.84
C MET A 290 0.99 14.38 10.72
N LEU A 291 0.24 14.25 9.64
CA LEU A 291 -1.05 14.92 9.50
C LEU A 291 -2.19 13.94 9.73
N ASN A 292 -3.20 14.39 10.45
CA ASN A 292 -4.50 13.72 10.56
C ASN A 292 -5.53 14.51 9.75
N LEU A 293 -6.15 13.85 8.78
CA LEU A 293 -7.16 14.44 7.91
C LEU A 293 -8.53 13.79 8.17
N ASN A 294 -9.52 14.61 8.43
CA ASN A 294 -10.90 14.16 8.43
C ASN A 294 -11.45 14.13 6.99
N PRO A 295 -11.82 12.95 6.43
CA PRO A 295 -12.21 12.84 5.03
C PRO A 295 -13.58 13.46 4.71
N TYR A 296 -14.38 13.81 5.72
CA TYR A 296 -15.70 14.43 5.56
C TYR A 296 -15.62 15.95 5.50
N THR A 297 -14.76 16.55 6.32
CA THR A 297 -14.63 17.99 6.46
C THR A 297 -13.40 18.56 5.79
N PHE A 298 -12.46 17.72 5.41
CA PHE A 298 -11.10 18.05 4.95
C PHE A 298 -10.29 18.88 5.95
N LYS A 299 -10.68 18.84 7.23
CA LYS A 299 -9.87 19.45 8.28
C LYS A 299 -8.61 18.64 8.48
N VAL A 300 -7.48 19.34 8.54
CA VAL A 300 -6.16 18.76 8.77
C VAL A 300 -5.66 19.23 10.13
N ASP A 301 -5.26 18.29 10.95
CA ASP A 301 -4.59 18.55 12.24
C ASP A 301 -3.17 17.99 12.18
N THR A 302 -2.22 18.65 12.86
CA THR A 302 -0.82 18.21 12.93
C THR A 302 -0.55 17.48 14.24
N VAL A 303 0.06 16.31 14.15
CA VAL A 303 0.47 15.51 15.31
C VAL A 303 1.99 15.40 15.33
N LYS A 304 2.63 16.06 16.30
CA LYS A 304 4.09 16.02 16.46
C LYS A 304 4.54 14.69 17.02
N ILE A 305 5.59 14.11 16.43
CA ILE A 305 6.23 12.89 16.90
C ILE A 305 7.28 13.27 17.94
N PRO A 306 7.17 12.78 19.19
CA PRO A 306 8.14 13.07 20.23
C PRO A 306 9.39 12.20 20.07
N LEU A 307 10.25 12.59 19.13
CA LEU A 307 11.45 11.83 18.77
C LEU A 307 12.30 11.49 20.00
N SER A 308 12.63 10.23 20.18
CA SER A 308 13.42 9.68 21.28
C SER A 308 14.12 8.39 20.87
N GLU A 309 14.84 7.76 21.78
CA GLU A 309 15.41 6.44 21.53
C GLU A 309 14.37 5.35 21.24
N THR A 310 13.14 5.54 21.72
CA THR A 310 12.05 4.57 21.59
C THR A 310 11.01 4.98 20.55
N ILE A 311 10.98 6.21 20.12
CA ILE A 311 10.03 6.73 19.14
C ILE A 311 10.82 7.38 17.99
N GLY A 312 10.73 6.77 16.84
CA GLY A 312 11.30 7.27 15.59
C GLY A 312 10.24 7.89 14.67
N VAL A 313 10.69 8.55 13.62
CA VAL A 313 9.84 9.11 12.56
C VAL A 313 9.37 8.04 11.59
N VAL A 314 8.29 8.33 10.85
CA VAL A 314 7.86 7.49 9.73
C VAL A 314 8.89 7.60 8.60
N PRO A 315 9.37 6.49 8.03
CA PRO A 315 10.42 6.55 7.01
C PRO A 315 9.94 7.20 5.73
N ASN A 316 10.87 7.84 5.05
CA ASN A 316 10.66 8.31 3.69
C ASN A 316 11.21 7.28 2.71
N SER A 317 10.37 6.71 1.89
CA SER A 317 10.72 5.64 0.96
C SER A 317 10.48 5.96 -0.51
N TRP A 318 10.25 7.23 -0.86
CA TRP A 318 10.03 7.62 -2.26
C TRP A 318 11.10 7.11 -3.21
N TYR A 319 12.34 7.18 -2.80
CA TYR A 319 13.47 6.73 -3.62
C TYR A 319 13.48 5.20 -3.78
N ALA A 320 13.21 4.51 -2.73
CA ALA A 320 13.13 3.06 -2.73
C ALA A 320 11.74 2.57 -3.17
N TRP A 321 10.82 3.47 -3.27
CA TRP A 321 9.54 3.29 -3.84
C TRP A 321 8.65 2.32 -3.29
N THR A 322 8.88 1.90 -2.17
CA THR A 322 7.95 1.07 -1.46
C THR A 322 6.86 1.93 -0.89
N ALA A 323 5.67 1.41 -0.86
CA ALA A 323 4.68 1.86 0.05
C ALA A 323 5.29 1.68 1.45
N ASP A 324 5.74 2.70 2.04
CA ASP A 324 6.39 2.91 3.28
C ASP A 324 5.88 2.06 4.44
N GLY A 325 6.67 1.86 5.41
CA GLY A 325 6.35 1.18 6.64
C GLY A 325 5.33 1.93 7.50
N PHE A 326 4.11 2.12 6.97
CA PHE A 326 3.01 2.81 7.63
C PHE A 326 1.72 2.03 7.43
N CYS A 327 1.13 1.52 8.51
CA CYS A 327 -0.11 0.73 8.45
C CYS A 327 -1.01 1.02 9.65
N ALA A 328 -2.26 0.60 9.59
CA ALA A 328 -3.24 0.77 10.64
C ALA A 328 -3.84 -0.57 11.07
N SER A 329 -4.22 -0.68 12.34
CA SER A 329 -4.98 -1.82 12.84
C SER A 329 -6.44 -1.72 12.42
N ALA A 330 -7.02 -2.84 12.00
CA ALA A 330 -8.45 -2.96 11.77
C ALA A 330 -9.24 -3.19 13.07
N LYS A 331 -8.60 -3.63 14.15
CA LYS A 331 -9.23 -3.97 15.42
C LYS A 331 -9.14 -2.87 16.48
N GLU A 332 -8.04 -2.13 16.49
CA GLU A 332 -7.77 -1.05 17.44
C GLU A 332 -7.57 0.28 16.70
N ASN A 333 -7.92 1.41 17.33
CA ASN A 333 -7.70 2.72 16.72
C ASN A 333 -6.23 3.14 16.87
N LYS A 334 -5.34 2.41 16.16
CA LYS A 334 -3.89 2.57 16.21
C LYS A 334 -3.28 2.53 14.81
N ILE A 335 -2.21 3.29 14.66
CA ILE A 335 -1.35 3.28 13.48
C ILE A 335 0.08 2.89 13.87
N TYR A 336 0.80 2.27 12.93
CA TYR A 336 2.13 1.72 13.15
C TYR A 336 3.07 2.08 12.02
N TRP A 337 4.37 2.21 12.32
CA TRP A 337 5.41 2.48 11.32
C TRP A 337 6.77 1.92 11.74
N ASN A 338 7.62 1.72 10.74
CA ASN A 338 9.04 1.42 10.94
C ASN A 338 9.72 2.68 11.48
N GLY A 339 9.96 2.74 12.78
CA GLY A 339 10.48 3.91 13.47
C GLY A 339 11.95 4.14 13.17
N GLN A 340 12.25 5.23 12.44
CA GLN A 340 13.60 5.60 12.05
C GLN A 340 14.09 6.83 12.80
N PRO A 341 15.42 6.97 13.04
CA PRO A 341 15.97 8.27 13.40
C PRO A 341 15.72 9.27 12.27
N LYS A 342 15.65 10.56 12.61
CA LYS A 342 15.34 11.61 11.62
C LYS A 342 16.37 11.66 10.48
N GLU A 343 17.65 11.63 10.83
CA GLU A 343 18.72 11.59 9.87
C GLU A 343 18.88 10.18 9.31
N GLY A 344 18.93 10.05 7.99
CA GLY A 344 19.09 8.77 7.32
C GLY A 344 17.91 7.83 7.44
N SER A 345 16.70 8.38 7.53
CA SER A 345 15.46 7.62 7.59
C SER A 345 15.15 6.97 6.26
N TRP A 346 15.76 5.83 6.05
CA TRP A 346 15.52 4.98 4.89
C TRP A 346 14.56 3.86 5.23
N PHE A 347 14.49 2.90 4.36
CA PHE A 347 13.60 1.75 4.45
C PHE A 347 14.09 0.62 5.38
N THR A 348 15.21 0.76 6.07
CA THR A 348 15.69 -0.25 7.03
C THR A 348 15.62 0.28 8.45
N GLY A 349 15.36 -0.57 9.43
CA GLY A 349 15.31 -0.16 10.82
C GLY A 349 15.28 -1.32 11.80
N TYR A 350 15.17 -0.97 13.08
CA TYR A 350 15.20 -1.94 14.17
C TYR A 350 13.97 -1.93 15.05
N GLN A 351 13.10 -0.96 14.87
CA GLN A 351 11.97 -0.79 15.77
C GLN A 351 10.68 -0.49 15.02
N ILE A 352 9.57 -0.96 15.58
CA ILE A 352 8.24 -0.59 15.14
C ILE A 352 7.63 0.29 16.22
N CYS A 353 7.24 1.48 15.81
CA CYS A 353 6.55 2.45 16.64
C CYS A 353 5.08 2.50 16.29
N GLY A 354 4.28 3.04 17.19
CA GLY A 354 2.86 3.25 16.95
C GLY A 354 2.32 4.46 17.66
N TYR A 355 1.10 4.82 17.31
CA TYR A 355 0.31 5.86 17.93
C TYR A 355 -1.09 5.36 18.22
N ASP A 356 -1.47 5.36 19.51
CA ASP A 356 -2.82 5.08 19.98
C ASP A 356 -3.64 6.38 19.83
N ILE A 357 -4.54 6.40 18.88
CA ILE A 357 -5.30 7.58 18.48
C ILE A 357 -6.28 7.99 19.59
N ASP A 358 -6.92 7.01 20.24
CA ASP A 358 -7.89 7.28 21.31
C ASP A 358 -7.22 7.85 22.54
N LYS A 359 -6.06 7.32 22.93
CA LYS A 359 -5.28 7.79 24.08
C LYS A 359 -4.37 8.96 23.76
N LYS A 360 -4.14 9.26 22.49
CA LYS A 360 -3.15 10.24 22.00
C LYS A 360 -1.75 9.95 22.52
N GLN A 361 -1.33 8.70 22.49
CA GLN A 361 -0.06 8.23 23.04
C GLN A 361 0.79 7.53 21.98
N PHE A 362 2.05 7.93 21.90
CA PHE A 362 3.06 7.23 21.14
C PHE A 362 3.60 6.06 21.97
N PHE A 363 3.93 4.96 21.28
CA PHE A 363 4.53 3.79 21.92
C PHE A 363 5.52 3.09 20.97
N GLN A 364 6.46 2.37 21.55
CA GLN A 364 7.31 1.41 20.84
C GLN A 364 6.65 0.04 20.98
N LEU A 365 6.31 -0.58 19.86
CA LEU A 365 5.78 -1.94 19.89
C LEU A 365 6.90 -2.94 20.12
N ILE A 366 7.98 -2.84 19.36
CA ILE A 366 9.14 -3.73 19.44
C ILE A 366 10.41 -3.00 19.05
N ASP A 367 11.53 -3.42 19.65
CA ASP A 367 12.88 -3.02 19.29
C ASP A 367 13.73 -4.28 19.13
N LEU A 368 14.07 -4.60 17.90
CA LEU A 368 14.82 -5.82 17.55
C LEU A 368 16.20 -5.90 18.23
N ARG A 369 16.80 -4.75 18.55
CA ARG A 369 18.08 -4.69 19.27
C ARG A 369 18.02 -5.19 20.72
N LYS A 370 16.80 -5.30 21.27
CA LYS A 370 16.55 -5.86 22.61
C LYS A 370 16.32 -7.37 22.61
N LEU A 371 16.16 -7.92 21.43
CA LEU A 371 16.15 -9.36 21.21
C LEU A 371 17.60 -9.83 20.98
N ASP A 372 17.85 -11.09 21.19
CA ASP A 372 19.18 -11.67 20.85
C ASP A 372 19.24 -11.94 19.34
N TRP A 373 18.93 -10.90 18.56
CA TRP A 373 18.85 -10.94 17.11
C TRP A 373 19.71 -9.88 16.46
N ASP A 374 20.43 -10.28 15.42
CA ASP A 374 21.12 -9.36 14.49
C ASP A 374 20.29 -9.10 13.23
N TRP A 375 18.99 -8.89 13.42
CA TRP A 375 18.03 -8.67 12.35
C TRP A 375 17.65 -7.22 12.22
N ARG A 376 17.25 -6.83 11.00
CA ARG A 376 16.71 -5.52 10.65
C ARG A 376 15.39 -5.66 9.92
N LEU A 377 14.55 -4.68 10.04
CA LEU A 377 13.36 -4.53 9.21
C LEU A 377 13.80 -4.20 7.78
N TYR A 378 13.20 -4.85 6.79
CA TYR A 378 13.38 -4.50 5.39
C TYR A 378 12.19 -3.70 4.89
N GLY A 379 12.44 -2.45 4.50
CA GLY A 379 11.46 -1.59 3.83
C GLY A 379 10.16 -1.44 4.58
N THR A 380 9.13 -1.65 3.84
CA THR A 380 7.74 -1.61 4.26
C THR A 380 7.18 -2.98 4.53
N GLY A 381 8.06 -3.96 4.63
CA GLY A 381 7.73 -5.37 4.77
C GLY A 381 7.04 -5.73 6.07
N PHE A 382 6.07 -4.92 6.52
CA PHE A 382 5.19 -5.30 7.62
C PHE A 382 3.75 -4.83 7.39
N ARG A 383 2.81 -5.62 7.87
CA ARG A 383 1.38 -5.31 7.91
C ARG A 383 0.74 -6.02 9.08
N LEU A 384 -0.34 -5.47 9.58
CA LEU A 384 -1.19 -6.16 10.53
C LEU A 384 -2.15 -7.08 9.79
N ASN A 385 -2.26 -8.31 10.27
CA ASN A 385 -3.30 -9.21 9.81
C ASN A 385 -4.66 -8.69 10.31
N PRO A 386 -5.62 -8.38 9.45
CA PRO A 386 -6.87 -7.75 9.86
C PRO A 386 -7.74 -8.65 10.75
N LYS A 387 -7.60 -9.98 10.66
CA LYS A 387 -8.33 -10.95 11.51
C LYS A 387 -7.75 -11.05 12.92
N THR A 388 -6.43 -11.16 13.03
CA THR A 388 -5.75 -11.47 14.31
C THR A 388 -5.13 -10.25 14.97
N ASP A 389 -4.97 -9.14 14.25
CA ASP A 389 -4.23 -7.95 14.66
C ASP A 389 -2.75 -8.22 14.99
N GLU A 390 -2.23 -9.34 14.53
CA GLU A 390 -0.82 -9.64 14.62
C GLU A 390 -0.05 -8.96 13.48
N LEU A 391 1.09 -8.43 13.81
CA LEU A 391 1.99 -7.80 12.86
C LEU A 391 2.88 -8.88 12.23
N TYR A 392 2.86 -8.93 10.91
CA TYR A 392 3.75 -9.73 10.09
C TYR A 392 4.86 -8.83 9.56
N THR A 393 6.11 -9.15 9.87
CA THR A 393 7.27 -8.35 9.45
C THR A 393 8.36 -9.20 8.86
N PHE A 394 9.05 -8.65 7.85
CA PHE A 394 10.18 -9.30 7.21
C PHE A 394 11.48 -8.75 7.75
N LEU A 395 12.39 -9.66 8.00
CA LEU A 395 13.68 -9.41 8.62
C LEU A 395 14.80 -9.89 7.71
N TYR A 396 15.88 -9.15 7.66
CA TYR A 396 17.12 -9.46 6.95
C TYR A 396 18.32 -8.97 7.75
N HIS A 397 19.52 -9.43 7.42
CA HIS A 397 20.74 -8.95 8.06
C HIS A 397 21.32 -7.73 7.33
N GLU A 398 21.60 -7.89 6.04
CA GLU A 398 22.13 -6.86 5.17
C GLU A 398 21.85 -7.20 3.70
N PHE A 399 22.09 -6.26 2.79
CA PHE A 399 21.80 -6.45 1.36
C PHE A 399 22.56 -7.59 0.69
N GLN A 400 23.74 -7.94 1.19
CA GLN A 400 24.55 -9.02 0.63
C GLN A 400 24.24 -10.38 1.26
N ASP A 401 23.44 -10.41 2.33
CA ASP A 401 23.02 -11.65 2.97
C ASP A 401 21.67 -12.09 2.39
N PRO A 402 21.60 -13.27 1.75
CA PRO A 402 20.36 -13.78 1.16
C PRO A 402 19.42 -14.43 2.18
N THR A 403 19.66 -14.26 3.46
CA THR A 403 18.89 -14.83 4.56
C THR A 403 17.74 -13.89 4.94
N HIS A 404 16.53 -14.41 4.91
CA HIS A 404 15.31 -13.67 5.28
C HIS A 404 14.47 -14.49 6.24
N MET A 405 13.74 -13.82 7.10
CA MET A 405 12.83 -14.41 8.07
C MET A 405 11.52 -13.60 8.11
N LEU A 406 10.41 -14.28 8.25
CA LEU A 406 9.15 -13.67 8.65
C LEU A 406 8.95 -13.85 10.15
N ALA A 407 8.65 -12.78 10.86
CA ALA A 407 8.25 -12.83 12.26
C ALA A 407 6.79 -12.37 12.41
N ARG A 408 6.03 -13.08 13.25
CA ARG A 408 4.71 -12.65 13.72
C ARG A 408 4.85 -12.06 15.11
N ILE A 409 4.29 -10.89 15.32
CA ILE A 409 4.41 -10.12 16.57
C ILE A 409 2.99 -9.75 16.99
N ASN A 410 2.65 -10.02 18.25
CA ASN A 410 1.34 -9.65 18.79
C ASN A 410 1.28 -8.15 19.16
N ASN A 411 0.10 -7.67 19.56
CA ASN A 411 -0.13 -6.28 19.93
C ASN A 411 0.56 -5.82 21.23
N LYS A 412 1.26 -6.75 21.93
CA LYS A 412 2.12 -6.45 23.08
C LYS A 412 3.60 -6.34 22.73
N GLY A 413 3.96 -6.59 21.47
CA GLY A 413 5.35 -6.62 21.01
C GLY A 413 6.08 -7.94 21.29
N GLU A 414 5.35 -9.01 21.60
CA GLU A 414 5.92 -10.34 21.80
C GLU A 414 5.98 -11.08 20.45
N VAL A 415 7.14 -11.67 20.15
CA VAL A 415 7.30 -12.54 18.98
C VAL A 415 6.53 -13.83 19.22
N VAL A 416 5.49 -14.05 18.43
CA VAL A 416 4.61 -15.23 18.55
C VAL A 416 5.20 -16.40 17.79
N GLN A 417 5.75 -16.15 16.60
CA GLN A 417 6.26 -17.18 15.71
C GLN A 417 7.28 -16.59 14.73
N GLU A 418 8.27 -17.39 14.39
CA GLU A 418 9.30 -17.12 13.40
C GLU A 418 9.25 -18.17 12.29
N TYR A 419 9.44 -17.73 11.05
CA TYR A 419 9.46 -18.60 9.88
C TYR A 419 10.69 -18.27 9.03
N SER A 420 11.73 -19.08 9.12
CA SER A 420 12.90 -18.94 8.26
C SER A 420 12.54 -19.23 6.80
N MET A 421 13.00 -18.41 5.90
CA MET A 421 12.87 -18.63 4.46
C MET A 421 14.10 -19.43 3.96
N ILE A 422 13.95 -20.18 2.88
CA ILE A 422 15.12 -20.78 2.23
C ILE A 422 16.04 -19.66 1.73
N VAL A 423 17.34 -19.96 1.69
CA VAL A 423 18.36 -18.99 1.28
C VAL A 423 18.13 -18.53 -0.15
N ASN A 424 17.80 -17.27 -0.31
CA ASN A 424 17.68 -16.58 -1.59
C ASN A 424 17.49 -15.08 -1.35
N TYR A 425 17.82 -14.25 -2.34
CA TYR A 425 17.59 -12.80 -2.28
C TYR A 425 16.14 -12.44 -2.59
N TRP A 426 15.23 -12.82 -1.69
CA TRP A 426 13.78 -12.58 -1.84
C TRP A 426 13.42 -11.10 -1.76
N PHE A 427 14.06 -10.35 -0.88
CA PHE A 427 13.67 -8.97 -0.57
C PHE A 427 12.15 -8.83 -0.46
N PRO A 428 11.55 -9.41 0.58
CA PRO A 428 10.09 -9.41 0.75
C PRO A 428 9.57 -7.99 0.92
N ALA A 429 8.70 -7.55 0.03
CA ALA A 429 8.20 -6.17 0.00
C ALA A 429 6.93 -5.98 0.83
N ILE A 430 5.98 -6.91 0.75
CA ILE A 430 4.70 -6.74 1.45
C ILE A 430 4.01 -8.09 1.71
N PRO A 431 3.50 -8.34 2.92
CA PRO A 431 2.56 -9.42 3.18
C PRO A 431 1.16 -9.02 2.68
N VAL A 432 0.43 -9.97 2.10
CA VAL A 432 -0.93 -9.79 1.62
C VAL A 432 -1.80 -10.88 2.19
N PHE A 433 -2.87 -10.49 2.85
CA PHE A 433 -3.81 -11.41 3.49
C PHE A 433 -5.00 -11.67 2.58
N PRO A 434 -5.59 -12.88 2.61
CA PRO A 434 -6.82 -13.17 1.89
C PRO A 434 -7.97 -12.26 2.33
N ASP A 435 -8.82 -11.92 1.37
CA ASP A 435 -10.07 -11.19 1.55
C ASP A 435 -11.21 -12.15 1.21
N ASN A 436 -11.67 -12.90 2.20
CA ASN A 436 -12.58 -14.03 2.01
C ASN A 436 -13.79 -14.05 2.96
N ALA A 437 -13.91 -13.06 3.83
CA ALA A 437 -15.12 -12.81 4.61
C ALA A 437 -16.03 -11.81 3.88
N ALA A 438 -17.33 -12.00 4.02
CA ALA A 438 -18.30 -11.04 3.53
C ALA A 438 -18.67 -10.04 4.62
N PRO A 439 -18.86 -8.75 4.30
CA PRO A 439 -19.38 -7.78 5.26
C PRO A 439 -20.71 -8.21 5.86
N VAL A 440 -20.88 -8.00 7.16
CA VAL A 440 -22.07 -8.37 7.92
C VAL A 440 -22.82 -7.11 8.37
N ILE A 441 -24.08 -7.04 8.01
CA ILE A 441 -24.97 -5.95 8.46
C ILE A 441 -25.45 -6.26 9.89
N SER A 442 -25.34 -5.26 10.78
CA SER A 442 -25.82 -5.37 12.16
C SER A 442 -27.31 -5.69 12.24
N SER A 443 -27.71 -6.49 13.21
CA SER A 443 -29.11 -6.73 13.55
C SER A 443 -29.85 -5.46 14.03
N ASP A 444 -29.08 -4.43 14.41
CA ASP A 444 -29.64 -3.12 14.81
C ASP A 444 -30.04 -2.25 13.61
N PHE A 445 -29.73 -2.71 12.39
CA PHE A 445 -30.20 -2.02 11.19
C PHE A 445 -31.73 -2.11 11.11
N PRO A 446 -32.42 -0.97 11.00
CA PRO A 446 -33.89 -0.96 11.06
C PRO A 446 -34.50 -1.71 9.86
N SER A 447 -35.40 -2.65 10.15
CA SER A 447 -36.13 -3.38 9.12
C SER A 447 -37.27 -2.56 8.52
N SER A 448 -37.69 -1.47 9.17
CA SER A 448 -38.69 -0.55 8.70
C SER A 448 -38.45 0.88 9.18
N ILE A 449 -38.79 1.85 8.36
CA ILE A 449 -38.63 3.28 8.65
C ILE A 449 -39.90 3.98 8.25
N VAL A 450 -40.43 4.81 9.14
CA VAL A 450 -41.64 5.58 8.89
C VAL A 450 -41.29 7.05 8.68
N LEU A 451 -41.65 7.60 7.55
CA LEU A 451 -41.57 9.03 7.26
C LEU A 451 -42.98 9.64 7.40
N THR A 452 -43.06 10.86 7.93
CA THR A 452 -44.30 11.61 8.06
C THR A 452 -44.13 13.03 7.49
N GLU A 453 -45.22 13.75 7.29
CA GLU A 453 -45.15 15.16 6.88
C GLU A 453 -44.30 16.01 7.84
N GLU A 454 -44.38 15.71 9.13
CA GLU A 454 -43.58 16.40 10.16
C GLU A 454 -42.13 15.94 10.21
N LYS A 455 -41.81 14.70 9.77
CA LYS A 455 -40.51 14.09 9.68
C LYS A 455 -40.29 13.48 8.30
N PRO A 456 -40.11 14.31 7.27
CA PRO A 456 -39.97 13.84 5.89
C PRO A 456 -38.60 13.28 5.54
N VAL A 457 -37.65 13.34 6.48
CA VAL A 457 -36.28 12.85 6.31
C VAL A 457 -35.88 12.00 7.50
N TYR A 458 -35.37 10.82 7.21
CA TYR A 458 -34.72 9.94 8.15
C TYR A 458 -33.23 9.87 7.86
N LYS A 459 -32.42 9.92 8.91
CA LYS A 459 -30.97 9.78 8.79
C LYS A 459 -30.45 8.74 9.78
N LEU A 460 -29.70 7.75 9.27
CA LEU A 460 -29.04 6.71 10.03
C LEU A 460 -27.51 6.77 9.77
N ALA A 461 -26.72 6.89 10.83
CA ALA A 461 -25.27 6.74 10.74
C ALA A 461 -24.92 5.27 10.49
N LEU A 462 -24.05 4.98 9.52
CA LEU A 462 -23.70 3.62 9.10
C LEU A 462 -22.37 3.11 9.66
N GLY A 463 -21.60 3.92 10.35
CA GLY A 463 -20.24 3.58 10.81
C GLY A 463 -20.14 2.28 11.62
N ASN A 464 -21.15 1.98 12.44
CA ASN A 464 -21.20 0.77 13.25
C ASN A 464 -22.26 -0.24 12.77
N MET A 465 -22.82 -0.03 11.57
CA MET A 465 -23.91 -0.86 11.05
C MET A 465 -23.43 -1.99 10.14
N VAL A 466 -22.15 -1.95 9.74
CA VAL A 466 -21.53 -2.96 8.88
C VAL A 466 -20.14 -3.25 9.43
N THR A 467 -19.84 -4.51 9.63
CA THR A 467 -18.54 -4.99 10.08
C THR A 467 -17.99 -6.04 9.13
N ASP A 468 -16.68 -6.21 9.14
CA ASP A 468 -15.99 -7.23 8.35
C ASP A 468 -14.88 -7.88 9.18
N GLU A 469 -14.68 -9.18 9.00
CA GLU A 469 -13.69 -9.92 9.78
C GLU A 469 -12.26 -9.66 9.31
N ASP A 470 -12.07 -9.52 8.00
CA ASP A 470 -10.76 -9.39 7.33
C ASP A 470 -10.55 -8.04 6.63
N ASN A 471 -11.44 -7.08 6.86
CA ASN A 471 -11.29 -5.71 6.39
C ASN A 471 -11.50 -4.68 7.52
N MET A 472 -11.07 -3.47 7.29
CA MET A 472 -11.33 -2.36 8.19
C MET A 472 -12.77 -1.85 7.98
N ASP A 473 -13.59 -1.84 9.03
CA ASP A 473 -15.00 -1.40 8.95
C ASP A 473 -15.16 -0.01 8.33
N ALA A 474 -14.22 0.91 8.62
CA ALA A 474 -14.22 2.26 8.05
C ALA A 474 -13.94 2.30 6.53
N ALA A 475 -13.32 1.26 5.98
CA ALA A 475 -13.02 1.15 4.56
C ALA A 475 -14.19 0.53 3.75
N ILE A 476 -15.19 -0.05 4.43
CA ILE A 476 -16.32 -0.67 3.76
C ILE A 476 -17.16 0.38 3.05
N VAL A 477 -17.34 0.19 1.74
CA VAL A 477 -18.19 1.06 0.91
C VAL A 477 -19.65 0.67 1.07
N LYS A 478 -20.50 1.66 1.38
CA LYS A 478 -21.93 1.48 1.55
C LYS A 478 -22.67 2.28 0.48
N SER A 479 -23.60 1.66 -0.20
CA SER A 479 -24.39 2.30 -1.26
C SER A 479 -25.84 1.85 -1.23
N VAL A 480 -26.69 2.62 -1.87
CA VAL A 480 -28.08 2.21 -2.16
C VAL A 480 -28.11 1.71 -3.60
N SER A 481 -28.39 0.43 -3.79
CA SER A 481 -28.43 -0.20 -5.12
C SER A 481 -29.74 0.14 -5.86
N SER A 482 -30.86 0.18 -5.16
CA SER A 482 -32.16 0.51 -5.75
C SER A 482 -33.16 0.97 -4.68
N VAL A 483 -34.17 1.69 -5.11
CA VAL A 483 -35.35 2.07 -4.31
C VAL A 483 -36.58 1.63 -5.07
N THR A 484 -37.44 0.86 -4.42
CA THR A 484 -38.67 0.37 -5.06
C THR A 484 -39.87 0.56 -4.12
N PRO A 485 -40.92 1.30 -4.50
CA PRO A 485 -40.99 2.15 -5.70
C PRO A 485 -40.06 3.36 -5.62
N SER A 486 -39.57 3.85 -6.77
CA SER A 486 -38.65 4.97 -6.85
C SER A 486 -39.30 6.34 -6.58
N SER A 487 -40.57 6.40 -6.34
CA SER A 487 -41.35 7.61 -6.02
C SER A 487 -42.45 7.23 -5.06
N PRO A 488 -42.72 8.01 -4.04
CA PRO A 488 -42.11 9.29 -3.66
C PRO A 488 -40.88 9.21 -2.79
N ILE A 489 -40.28 8.03 -2.61
CA ILE A 489 -39.15 7.81 -1.73
C ILE A 489 -37.82 8.01 -2.49
N ASN A 490 -36.89 8.68 -1.86
CA ASN A 490 -35.49 8.77 -2.28
C ASN A 490 -34.58 8.31 -1.16
N ALA A 491 -33.60 7.46 -1.47
CA ALA A 491 -32.59 7.01 -0.53
C ALA A 491 -31.20 7.20 -1.11
N ILE A 492 -30.30 7.75 -0.32
CA ILE A 492 -28.89 7.94 -0.68
C ILE A 492 -28.00 7.63 0.52
N VAL A 493 -26.77 7.19 0.24
CA VAL A 493 -25.70 7.19 1.24
C VAL A 493 -24.84 8.42 1.00
N ARG A 494 -24.60 9.19 2.06
CA ARG A 494 -23.74 10.36 2.05
C ARG A 494 -23.08 10.55 3.40
N ASN A 495 -21.76 10.79 3.41
CA ASN A 495 -20.96 10.95 4.63
C ASN A 495 -21.23 9.82 5.65
N ASP A 496 -21.11 8.58 5.18
CA ASP A 496 -21.38 7.36 5.95
C ASP A 496 -22.72 7.37 6.71
N SER A 497 -23.73 7.94 6.07
CA SER A 497 -25.09 7.99 6.59
C SER A 497 -26.09 7.64 5.49
N LEU A 498 -27.01 6.75 5.79
CA LEU A 498 -28.21 6.51 5.00
C LEU A 498 -29.17 7.67 5.23
N ILE A 499 -29.59 8.32 4.16
CA ILE A 499 -30.56 9.41 4.17
C ILE A 499 -31.74 8.98 3.31
N ILE A 500 -32.90 8.84 3.93
CA ILE A 500 -34.14 8.51 3.26
C ILE A 500 -35.05 9.74 3.36
N SER A 501 -35.61 10.14 2.25
CA SER A 501 -36.49 11.33 2.17
C SER A 501 -37.61 11.10 1.19
N THR A 502 -38.66 11.89 1.34
CA THR A 502 -39.75 11.95 0.37
C THR A 502 -39.50 13.01 -0.70
N THR A 503 -39.92 12.75 -1.92
CA THR A 503 -39.78 13.65 -3.06
C THR A 503 -41.04 14.53 -3.30
N SER A 504 -42.12 14.27 -2.57
CA SER A 504 -43.42 14.98 -2.68
C SER A 504 -44.16 14.93 -1.35
N ASP A 505 -45.19 15.73 -1.23
CA ASP A 505 -46.15 15.71 -0.09
C ASP A 505 -46.73 14.30 0.08
N ILE A 506 -46.56 13.73 1.24
CA ILE A 506 -47.11 12.42 1.58
C ILE A 506 -48.59 12.64 1.92
N LYS A 507 -49.47 12.23 1.05
CA LYS A 507 -50.92 12.32 1.26
C LYS A 507 -51.56 11.00 1.66
N GLU A 508 -50.89 9.89 1.42
CA GLU A 508 -51.34 8.54 1.71
C GLU A 508 -50.20 7.63 2.17
N TYR A 509 -50.50 6.58 2.92
CA TYR A 509 -49.55 5.57 3.33
C TYR A 509 -49.04 4.79 2.11
N GLN A 510 -47.71 4.71 1.95
CA GLN A 510 -47.05 3.92 0.92
C GLN A 510 -45.93 3.13 1.53
N GLU A 511 -45.78 1.84 1.20
CA GLU A 511 -44.62 1.00 1.50
C GLU A 511 -43.66 1.04 0.32
N ALA A 512 -42.37 1.15 0.63
CA ALA A 512 -41.26 1.13 -0.33
C ALA A 512 -40.21 0.09 0.02
#